data_3fb55434705bbfcb61086fdc006911fd
#
_entry.id   3fb55434705bbfcb61086fdc006911fd
#
_cell.length_a   1.000
_cell.length_b   1.000
_cell.length_c   1.000
_cell.angle_alpha   90.00
_cell.angle_beta   90.00
_cell.angle_gamma   90.00
#
_symmetry.space_group_name_H-M   'P 1'
#
loop_
_entity.id
_entity.type
_entity.pdbx_description
1 polymer ?
#
loop_
_entity_poly.entity_id
_entity_poly.type
_entity_poly.pdbx_seq_one_letter_code
_entity_poly.pdbx_strand_id
1 'polypeptide(L)'
;SDLLIELKNGDKFMLEIKHTDKERYSISSGNLEKRIDFAHKYGLKLYFAISIKGYWMLFDETYLKKRNGKIDFSDLTKSDLDRMLGCVSYIFPKSIRIKSVYSTTAIKTMGGQFEPHGKLVSYELYYGNKRIFRVKGTNSPFFGYIILLGALQDRLSIDTQKIEKSGDFTIINESFSDDFNAISEYKFLLAPIEHTAHGGNEKYTAHTYIEKAKEDDRLLKMRFQKKQVREMMQYMADNGVDLMYIKNNLIYQINPKN
;
A
#
# COMPACT_ATOMS: atom_id res chain seq x y z
N SER A 1 10.94 19.68 -13.84
CA SER A 1 10.01 19.16 -12.82
C SER A 1 8.73 18.71 -13.49
N ASP A 2 8.16 17.67 -12.95
CA ASP A 2 7.01 17.03 -13.57
C ASP A 2 5.69 17.73 -13.19
N LEU A 3 5.60 18.26 -11.96
CA LEU A 3 4.39 18.90 -11.43
C LEU A 3 4.72 20.14 -10.57
N LEU A 4 3.81 21.11 -10.59
CA LEU A 4 3.72 22.17 -9.59
C LEU A 4 2.57 21.81 -8.64
N ILE A 5 2.87 21.75 -7.35
CA ILE A 5 1.91 21.40 -6.31
C ILE A 5 1.58 22.66 -5.50
N GLU A 6 0.31 22.86 -5.27
CA GLU A 6 -0.20 23.87 -4.32
C GLU A 6 -0.99 23.17 -3.22
N LEU A 7 -0.57 23.37 -1.98
CA LEU A 7 -1.27 22.84 -0.80
C LEU A 7 -2.45 23.73 -0.40
N LYS A 8 -3.37 23.18 0.37
CA LYS A 8 -4.56 23.93 0.86
C LYS A 8 -4.23 25.18 1.69
N ASN A 9 -3.06 25.23 2.30
CA ASN A 9 -2.55 26.39 3.04
C ASN A 9 -1.86 27.43 2.15
N GLY A 10 -1.83 27.21 0.82
CA GLY A 10 -1.20 28.10 -0.16
C GLY A 10 0.28 27.83 -0.42
N ASP A 11 0.93 26.94 0.31
CA ASP A 11 2.32 26.58 0.06
C ASP A 11 2.47 25.91 -1.31
N LYS A 12 3.52 26.29 -2.05
CA LYS A 12 3.80 25.77 -3.38
C LYS A 12 5.19 25.14 -3.43
N PHE A 13 5.30 24.06 -4.18
CA PHE A 13 6.59 23.40 -4.46
C PHE A 13 6.58 22.68 -5.81
N MET A 14 7.74 22.46 -6.35
CA MET A 14 7.92 21.60 -7.53
C MET A 14 8.09 20.15 -7.11
N LEU A 15 7.49 19.24 -7.85
CA LEU A 15 7.57 17.81 -7.62
C LEU A 15 8.19 17.11 -8.84
N GLU A 16 9.20 16.33 -8.60
CA GLU A 16 9.80 15.42 -9.56
C GLU A 16 9.37 13.99 -9.24
N ILE A 17 8.79 13.26 -10.21
CA ILE A 17 8.29 11.91 -10.02
C ILE A 17 9.27 10.93 -10.66
N LYS A 18 9.69 9.92 -9.89
CA LYS A 18 10.62 8.88 -10.33
C LYS A 18 10.13 7.50 -9.93
N HIS A 19 10.36 6.54 -10.80
CA HIS A 19 10.05 5.14 -10.57
C HIS A 19 11.25 4.27 -10.94
N THR A 20 11.48 3.22 -10.16
CA THR A 20 12.48 2.19 -10.47
C THR A 20 12.07 0.85 -9.86
N ASP A 21 12.29 -0.23 -10.62
CA ASP A 21 12.16 -1.61 -10.15
C ASP A 21 13.46 -2.15 -9.52
N LYS A 22 14.52 -1.34 -9.53
CA LYS A 22 15.78 -1.65 -8.86
C LYS A 22 15.66 -1.41 -7.35
N GLU A 23 16.60 -1.97 -6.58
CA GLU A 23 16.69 -1.79 -5.12
C GLU A 23 17.01 -0.34 -4.72
N ARG A 24 17.50 0.47 -5.65
CA ARG A 24 17.94 1.83 -5.40
C ARG A 24 17.63 2.75 -6.57
N TYR A 25 17.15 3.93 -6.25
CA TYR A 25 17.13 5.08 -7.15
C TYR A 25 18.46 5.84 -7.03
N SER A 26 18.94 6.38 -8.16
CA SER A 26 20.10 7.28 -8.14
C SER A 26 19.98 8.37 -9.20
N ILE A 27 20.42 9.59 -8.85
CA ILE A 27 20.56 10.72 -9.74
C ILE A 27 21.97 11.30 -9.57
N SER A 28 22.63 11.67 -10.66
CA SER A 28 23.95 12.31 -10.59
C SER A 28 23.86 13.70 -9.95
N SER A 29 24.92 14.13 -9.25
CA SER A 29 24.97 15.44 -8.59
C SER A 29 24.66 16.59 -9.56
N GLY A 30 25.25 16.57 -10.75
CA GLY A 30 25.01 17.61 -11.75
C GLY A 30 23.56 17.67 -12.24
N ASN A 31 22.88 16.53 -12.38
CA ASN A 31 21.46 16.51 -12.72
C ASN A 31 20.58 16.96 -11.56
N LEU A 32 20.92 16.59 -10.34
CA LEU A 32 20.24 17.04 -9.13
C LEU A 32 20.33 18.56 -8.99
N GLU A 33 21.52 19.13 -9.06
CA GLU A 33 21.73 20.58 -8.97
C GLU A 33 20.95 21.36 -10.06
N LYS A 34 21.02 20.93 -11.31
CA LYS A 34 20.25 21.58 -12.39
C LYS A 34 18.74 21.65 -12.11
N ARG A 35 18.18 20.62 -11.48
CA ARG A 35 16.74 20.57 -11.13
C ARG A 35 16.44 21.50 -9.95
N ILE A 36 17.30 21.52 -8.97
CA ILE A 36 17.20 22.41 -7.81
C ILE A 36 17.31 23.87 -8.26
N ASP A 37 18.30 24.22 -9.05
CA ASP A 37 18.48 25.56 -9.59
C ASP A 37 17.26 26.01 -10.40
N PHE A 38 16.66 25.08 -11.16
CA PHE A 38 15.43 25.38 -11.89
C PHE A 38 14.28 25.73 -10.95
N ALA A 39 14.03 24.95 -9.89
CA ALA A 39 12.98 25.24 -8.92
C ALA A 39 13.23 26.57 -8.18
N HIS A 40 14.48 26.82 -7.77
CA HIS A 40 14.87 28.03 -7.06
C HIS A 40 14.73 29.30 -7.90
N LYS A 41 14.86 29.24 -9.22
CA LYS A 41 14.56 30.38 -10.12
C LYS A 41 13.12 30.90 -9.99
N TYR A 42 12.20 30.02 -9.57
CA TYR A 42 10.81 30.39 -9.32
C TYR A 42 10.50 30.59 -7.83
N GLY A 43 11.50 30.62 -6.97
CA GLY A 43 11.33 30.75 -5.52
C GLY A 43 10.68 29.54 -4.87
N LEU A 44 10.76 28.34 -5.50
CA LEU A 44 10.08 27.13 -5.05
C LEU A 44 11.09 26.09 -4.54
N LYS A 45 10.66 25.31 -3.54
CA LYS A 45 11.38 24.10 -3.12
C LYS A 45 11.14 22.97 -4.11
N LEU A 46 12.10 22.05 -4.22
CA LEU A 46 11.96 20.84 -5.02
C LEU A 46 11.81 19.62 -4.13
N TYR A 47 10.76 18.84 -4.39
CA TYR A 47 10.57 17.53 -3.82
C TYR A 47 10.68 16.43 -4.87
N PHE A 48 11.08 15.25 -4.44
CA PHE A 48 11.16 14.05 -5.26
C PHE A 48 10.21 12.99 -4.69
N ALA A 49 9.20 12.62 -5.46
CA ALA A 49 8.39 11.44 -5.21
C ALA A 49 9.05 10.26 -5.91
N ILE A 50 9.63 9.36 -5.15
CA ILE A 50 10.41 8.23 -5.66
C ILE A 50 9.69 6.93 -5.32
N SER A 51 9.36 6.14 -6.34
CA SER A 51 8.85 4.79 -6.19
C SER A 51 9.98 3.79 -6.43
N ILE A 52 10.25 2.96 -5.43
CA ILE A 52 11.18 1.81 -5.52
C ILE A 52 10.35 0.54 -5.34
N LYS A 53 10.29 -0.32 -6.37
CA LYS A 53 9.47 -1.54 -6.36
C LYS A 53 8.03 -1.30 -5.88
N GLY A 54 7.44 -0.17 -6.29
CA GLY A 54 6.07 0.21 -5.91
C GLY A 54 5.91 0.88 -4.54
N TYR A 55 6.98 1.04 -3.75
CA TYR A 55 6.95 1.80 -2.50
C TYR A 55 7.24 3.27 -2.79
N TRP A 56 6.27 4.12 -2.52
CA TRP A 56 6.40 5.56 -2.70
C TRP A 56 7.02 6.23 -1.48
N MET A 57 7.98 7.07 -1.71
CA MET A 57 8.66 7.91 -0.73
C MET A 57 8.75 9.33 -1.26
N LEU A 58 8.75 10.31 -0.37
CA LEU A 58 8.88 11.73 -0.72
C LEU A 58 10.03 12.35 0.06
N PHE A 59 10.93 13.02 -0.65
CA PHE A 59 12.08 13.69 -0.05
C PHE A 59 12.25 15.08 -0.63
N ASP A 60 12.69 16.01 0.20
CA ASP A 60 13.13 17.32 -0.26
C ASP A 60 14.54 17.25 -0.90
N GLU A 61 14.92 18.32 -1.57
CA GLU A 61 16.21 18.46 -2.21
C GLU A 61 17.39 18.35 -1.22
N THR A 62 17.19 18.81 0.02
CA THR A 62 18.23 18.78 1.07
C THR A 62 18.57 17.36 1.45
N TYR A 63 17.53 16.51 1.60
CA TYR A 63 17.73 15.09 1.89
C TYR A 63 18.45 14.39 0.75
N LEU A 64 18.05 14.63 -0.51
CA LEU A 64 18.72 14.04 -1.66
C LEU A 64 20.20 14.46 -1.77
N LYS A 65 20.52 15.74 -1.52
CA LYS A 65 21.91 16.21 -1.46
C LYS A 65 22.70 15.44 -0.39
N LYS A 66 22.16 15.34 0.83
CA LYS A 66 22.76 14.59 1.94
C LYS A 66 23.02 13.11 1.58
N ARG A 67 22.15 12.50 0.78
CA ARG A 67 22.27 11.11 0.31
C ARG A 67 23.09 10.98 -0.98
N ASN A 68 23.73 12.06 -1.47
CA ASN A 68 24.43 12.09 -2.75
C ASN A 68 23.58 11.59 -3.92
N GLY A 69 22.29 11.94 -3.93
CA GLY A 69 21.32 11.54 -4.94
C GLY A 69 20.95 10.06 -4.95
N LYS A 70 21.21 9.30 -3.87
CA LYS A 70 20.94 7.86 -3.77
C LYS A 70 19.87 7.60 -2.71
N ILE A 71 18.80 6.92 -3.09
CA ILE A 71 17.70 6.55 -2.21
C ILE A 71 17.45 5.04 -2.32
N ASP A 72 17.24 4.39 -1.19
CA ASP A 72 16.86 2.96 -1.09
C ASP A 72 15.81 2.76 0.02
N PHE A 73 15.41 1.51 0.27
CA PHE A 73 14.38 1.21 1.28
C PHE A 73 14.73 1.64 2.71
N SER A 74 16.00 1.72 3.07
CA SER A 74 16.40 2.19 4.39
C SER A 74 16.02 3.65 4.66
N ASP A 75 15.75 4.40 3.58
CA ASP A 75 15.34 5.80 3.65
C ASP A 75 13.81 5.96 3.91
N LEU A 76 13.02 4.87 3.91
CA LEU A 76 11.56 4.94 4.09
C LEU A 76 11.18 5.67 5.39
N THR A 77 11.88 5.43 6.49
CA THR A 77 11.63 6.09 7.78
C THR A 77 11.90 7.60 7.74
N LYS A 78 12.57 8.09 6.70
CA LYS A 78 12.90 9.52 6.51
C LYS A 78 12.02 10.19 5.46
N SER A 79 11.09 9.44 4.87
CA SER A 79 10.16 9.95 3.88
C SER A 79 9.16 10.95 4.49
N ASP A 80 8.95 12.07 3.83
CA ASP A 80 7.96 13.07 4.19
C ASP A 80 6.54 12.72 3.73
N LEU A 81 6.36 11.66 2.93
CA LEU A 81 5.09 11.35 2.28
C LEU A 81 3.95 11.17 3.29
N ASP A 82 4.15 10.32 4.29
CA ASP A 82 3.13 10.05 5.30
C ASP A 82 2.80 11.31 6.11
N ARG A 83 3.81 12.11 6.45
CA ARG A 83 3.62 13.38 7.17
C ARG A 83 2.77 14.37 6.35
N MET A 84 3.06 14.52 5.06
CA MET A 84 2.31 15.44 4.19
C MET A 84 0.87 14.97 3.95
N LEU A 85 0.64 13.66 3.87
CA LEU A 85 -0.70 13.09 3.72
C LEU A 85 -1.45 12.92 5.05
N GLY A 86 -0.79 13.16 6.19
CA GLY A 86 -1.34 12.90 7.53
C GLY A 86 -1.60 11.41 7.75
N CYS A 87 -0.79 10.54 7.14
CA CYS A 87 -0.83 9.08 7.22
C CYS A 87 0.29 8.55 8.12
N VAL A 88 0.30 7.24 8.31
CA VAL A 88 1.40 6.47 8.90
C VAL A 88 1.70 5.26 8.02
N SER A 89 2.91 4.73 8.10
CA SER A 89 3.26 3.43 7.49
C SER A 89 3.28 2.35 8.55
N TYR A 90 2.59 1.25 8.31
CA TYR A 90 2.59 0.07 9.17
C TYR A 90 3.66 -0.90 8.72
N ILE A 91 4.33 -1.53 9.70
CA ILE A 91 5.32 -2.59 9.48
C ILE A 91 4.72 -3.89 10.00
N PHE A 92 4.63 -4.87 9.11
CA PHE A 92 4.07 -6.18 9.41
C PHE A 92 5.17 -7.19 9.72
N PRO A 93 4.96 -8.07 10.71
CA PRO A 93 5.93 -9.12 11.04
C PRO A 93 5.95 -10.22 9.98
N LYS A 94 7.06 -10.93 9.89
CA LYS A 94 7.31 -12.05 8.97
C LYS A 94 6.31 -13.21 9.08
N SER A 95 5.79 -13.44 10.27
CA SER A 95 4.95 -14.60 10.56
C SER A 95 3.50 -14.46 10.10
N ILE A 96 3.19 -13.43 9.31
CA ILE A 96 1.85 -13.27 8.73
C ILE A 96 1.68 -14.23 7.56
N ARG A 97 0.53 -14.90 7.56
CA ARG A 97 0.11 -15.80 6.51
C ARG A 97 -1.36 -15.58 6.18
N ILE A 98 -1.67 -15.63 4.90
CA ILE A 98 -3.04 -15.51 4.39
C ILE A 98 -3.45 -16.86 3.79
N LYS A 99 -4.67 -17.30 4.11
CA LYS A 99 -5.30 -18.46 3.50
C LYS A 99 -6.59 -18.03 2.83
N SER A 100 -6.64 -18.15 1.52
CA SER A 100 -7.82 -17.89 0.70
C SER A 100 -8.39 -19.20 0.17
N VAL A 101 -9.71 -19.35 0.21
CA VAL A 101 -10.41 -20.52 -0.35
C VAL A 101 -11.36 -20.05 -1.43
N TYR A 102 -11.22 -20.61 -2.60
CA TYR A 102 -12.02 -20.32 -3.78
C TYR A 102 -12.85 -21.56 -4.19
N SER A 103 -13.93 -21.34 -4.91
CA SER A 103 -14.74 -22.39 -5.50
C SER A 103 -15.37 -21.94 -6.80
N THR A 104 -15.43 -22.85 -7.77
CA THR A 104 -16.14 -22.63 -9.03
C THR A 104 -17.64 -22.91 -8.93
N THR A 105 -18.07 -23.68 -7.93
CA THR A 105 -19.45 -24.19 -7.77
C THR A 105 -20.19 -23.64 -6.55
N ALA A 106 -19.50 -23.03 -5.57
CA ALA A 106 -20.11 -22.58 -4.34
C ALA A 106 -21.18 -21.51 -4.57
N ILE A 107 -22.36 -21.70 -3.97
CA ILE A 107 -23.50 -20.77 -4.05
C ILE A 107 -23.28 -19.56 -3.14
N LYS A 108 -22.75 -19.79 -1.92
CA LYS A 108 -22.46 -18.73 -0.95
C LYS A 108 -21.00 -18.31 -1.06
N THR A 109 -20.76 -17.15 -1.65
CA THR A 109 -19.41 -16.58 -1.85
C THR A 109 -19.38 -15.13 -1.36
N MET A 110 -18.17 -14.62 -1.23
CA MET A 110 -17.93 -13.21 -0.83
C MET A 110 -17.81 -12.26 -2.03
N GLY A 111 -18.18 -12.72 -3.22
CA GLY A 111 -17.89 -11.99 -4.47
C GLY A 111 -16.43 -12.17 -4.89
N GLY A 112 -15.99 -11.36 -5.85
CA GLY A 112 -14.63 -11.44 -6.40
C GLY A 112 -14.40 -12.78 -7.13
N GLN A 113 -14.17 -12.71 -8.42
CA GLN A 113 -13.78 -13.88 -9.21
C GLN A 113 -12.27 -13.81 -9.41
N PHE A 114 -11.59 -14.91 -9.10
CA PHE A 114 -10.16 -15.03 -9.29
C PHE A 114 -9.88 -16.19 -10.24
N GLU A 115 -9.71 -15.85 -11.50
CA GLU A 115 -9.43 -16.87 -12.53
C GLU A 115 -8.03 -17.47 -12.31
N PRO A 116 -7.87 -18.81 -12.46
CA PRO A 116 -8.87 -19.81 -12.81
C PRO A 116 -9.57 -20.47 -11.60
N HIS A 117 -9.52 -19.89 -10.42
CA HIS A 117 -9.89 -20.55 -9.15
C HIS A 117 -11.36 -20.38 -8.74
N GLY A 118 -12.09 -19.47 -9.39
CA GLY A 118 -13.49 -19.20 -9.10
C GLY A 118 -13.70 -18.08 -8.08
N LYS A 119 -14.80 -18.15 -7.31
CA LYS A 119 -15.20 -17.11 -6.37
C LYS A 119 -14.67 -17.35 -4.97
N LEU A 120 -14.30 -16.29 -4.26
CA LEU A 120 -13.79 -16.36 -2.88
C LEU A 120 -14.89 -16.84 -1.90
N VAL A 121 -14.62 -17.91 -1.21
CA VAL A 121 -15.53 -18.57 -0.22
C VAL A 121 -15.15 -18.23 1.21
N SER A 122 -13.86 -18.23 1.53
CA SER A 122 -13.35 -17.80 2.83
C SER A 122 -11.97 -17.19 2.74
N TYR A 123 -11.70 -16.31 3.69
CA TYR A 123 -10.43 -15.63 3.85
C TYR A 123 -10.00 -15.66 5.31
N GLU A 124 -8.78 -16.07 5.57
CA GLU A 124 -8.24 -16.21 6.92
C GLU A 124 -6.87 -15.55 7.02
N LEU A 125 -6.66 -14.81 8.10
CA LEU A 125 -5.36 -14.26 8.47
C LEU A 125 -4.78 -15.02 9.65
N TYR A 126 -3.51 -15.36 9.56
CA TYR A 126 -2.75 -16.02 10.61
C TYR A 126 -1.52 -15.20 11.00
N TYR A 127 -1.15 -15.29 12.26
CA TYR A 127 0.14 -14.87 12.79
C TYR A 127 0.79 -16.07 13.48
N GLY A 128 1.88 -16.56 12.90
CA GLY A 128 2.40 -17.88 13.25
C GLY A 128 1.33 -18.96 13.05
N ASN A 129 1.05 -19.72 14.09
CA ASN A 129 0.00 -20.77 14.09
C ASN A 129 -1.36 -20.26 14.58
N LYS A 130 -1.47 -19.04 15.08
CA LYS A 130 -2.72 -18.46 15.58
C LYS A 130 -3.52 -17.84 14.45
N ARG A 131 -4.78 -18.26 14.30
CA ARG A 131 -5.72 -17.58 13.40
C ARG A 131 -6.20 -16.29 14.08
N ILE A 132 -5.95 -15.15 13.44
CA ILE A 132 -6.34 -13.83 13.93
C ILE A 132 -7.82 -13.56 13.63
N PHE A 133 -8.25 -13.81 12.38
CA PHE A 133 -9.65 -13.78 12.02
C PHE A 133 -9.96 -14.70 10.82
N ARG A 134 -11.23 -14.92 10.62
CA ARG A 134 -11.80 -15.63 9.48
C ARG A 134 -13.02 -14.91 8.97
N VAL A 135 -13.12 -14.76 7.67
CA VAL A 135 -14.29 -14.23 6.99
C VAL A 135 -14.92 -15.33 6.14
N LYS A 136 -16.22 -15.53 6.34
CA LYS A 136 -17.09 -16.43 5.54
C LYS A 136 -18.36 -15.67 5.22
N GLY A 137 -18.43 -15.05 4.04
CA GLY A 137 -19.60 -14.29 3.61
C GLY A 137 -19.55 -12.80 3.94
N THR A 138 -20.36 -12.04 3.24
CA THR A 138 -20.38 -10.56 3.25
C THR A 138 -20.89 -9.93 4.55
N ASN A 139 -21.62 -10.70 5.36
CA ASN A 139 -22.15 -10.23 6.64
C ASN A 139 -21.14 -10.29 7.80
N SER A 140 -19.92 -10.75 7.54
CA SER A 140 -18.86 -10.76 8.55
C SER A 140 -18.45 -9.32 8.92
N PRO A 141 -18.27 -9.01 10.22
CA PRO A 141 -17.75 -7.71 10.64
C PRO A 141 -16.35 -7.42 10.10
N PHE A 142 -15.63 -8.48 9.71
CA PHE A 142 -14.29 -8.38 9.12
C PHE A 142 -14.30 -8.32 7.57
N PHE A 143 -15.48 -8.27 6.94
CA PHE A 143 -15.55 -8.28 5.46
C PHE A 143 -14.75 -7.14 4.84
N GLY A 144 -14.84 -5.93 5.40
CA GLY A 144 -14.05 -4.79 4.95
C GLY A 144 -12.53 -5.00 5.06
N TYR A 145 -12.07 -5.86 5.97
CA TYR A 145 -10.65 -6.14 6.14
C TYR A 145 -10.06 -6.95 4.96
N ILE A 146 -10.89 -7.74 4.26
CA ILE A 146 -10.43 -8.48 3.07
C ILE A 146 -9.94 -7.52 2.00
N ILE A 147 -10.68 -6.43 1.75
CA ILE A 147 -10.32 -5.44 0.72
C ILE A 147 -9.02 -4.72 1.13
N LEU A 148 -8.91 -4.38 2.42
CA LEU A 148 -7.70 -3.75 2.95
C LEU A 148 -6.49 -4.68 2.88
N LEU A 149 -6.67 -5.97 3.19
CA LEU A 149 -5.60 -6.95 3.13
C LEU A 149 -5.27 -7.39 1.71
N GLY A 150 -6.22 -7.33 0.77
CA GLY A 150 -5.95 -7.47 -0.66
C GLY A 150 -4.93 -6.43 -1.13
N ALA A 151 -5.08 -5.16 -0.72
CA ALA A 151 -4.07 -4.13 -0.99
C ALA A 151 -2.71 -4.44 -0.35
N LEU A 152 -2.69 -5.14 0.77
CA LEU A 152 -1.47 -5.62 1.41
C LEU A 152 -0.82 -6.73 0.56
N GLN A 153 -1.59 -7.73 0.13
CA GLN A 153 -1.09 -8.84 -0.71
C GLN A 153 -0.45 -8.34 -2.01
N ASP A 154 -1.06 -7.36 -2.66
CA ASP A 154 -0.54 -6.78 -3.90
C ASP A 154 0.82 -6.07 -3.73
N ARG A 155 1.22 -5.77 -2.50
CA ARG A 155 2.43 -4.99 -2.18
C ARG A 155 3.48 -5.76 -1.42
N LEU A 156 3.08 -6.80 -0.69
CA LEU A 156 4.03 -7.66 0.01
C LEU A 156 4.66 -8.64 -0.97
N SER A 157 5.96 -8.82 -0.87
CA SER A 157 6.64 -9.89 -1.60
C SER A 157 6.17 -11.23 -1.04
N ILE A 158 5.46 -11.99 -1.85
CA ILE A 158 5.04 -13.35 -1.49
C ILE A 158 6.29 -14.23 -1.54
N ASP A 159 6.69 -14.74 -0.38
CA ASP A 159 7.81 -15.66 -0.25
C ASP A 159 7.43 -17.06 -0.74
N THR A 160 6.31 -17.56 -0.22
CA THR A 160 5.80 -18.87 -0.65
C THR A 160 4.30 -18.79 -0.93
N GLN A 161 3.92 -19.35 -2.07
CA GLN A 161 2.53 -19.58 -2.42
C GLN A 161 2.33 -21.07 -2.62
N LYS A 162 1.43 -21.68 -1.81
CA LYS A 162 1.00 -23.06 -1.98
C LYS A 162 -0.43 -23.10 -2.45
N ILE A 163 -0.66 -23.75 -3.58
CA ILE A 163 -1.99 -23.94 -4.16
C ILE A 163 -2.35 -25.42 -4.05
N GLU A 164 -3.44 -25.69 -3.36
CA GLU A 164 -3.97 -27.04 -3.13
C GLU A 164 -5.38 -27.12 -3.71
N LYS A 165 -5.70 -28.23 -4.39
CA LYS A 165 -7.05 -28.51 -4.87
C LYS A 165 -7.68 -29.60 -4.01
N SER A 166 -8.92 -29.38 -3.58
CA SER A 166 -9.72 -30.32 -2.79
C SER A 166 -11.16 -30.33 -3.32
N GLY A 167 -11.45 -31.25 -4.22
CA GLY A 167 -12.73 -31.25 -4.96
C GLY A 167 -12.90 -29.97 -5.76
N ASP A 168 -14.03 -29.28 -5.55
CA ASP A 168 -14.35 -28.00 -6.22
C ASP A 168 -13.68 -26.78 -5.56
N PHE A 169 -12.85 -27.00 -4.55
CA PHE A 169 -12.19 -25.92 -3.84
C PHE A 169 -10.72 -25.80 -4.25
N THR A 170 -10.28 -24.56 -4.42
CA THR A 170 -8.86 -24.19 -4.51
C THR A 170 -8.47 -23.44 -3.26
N ILE A 171 -7.47 -23.91 -2.54
CA ILE A 171 -6.93 -23.33 -1.33
C ILE A 171 -5.59 -22.69 -1.68
N ILE A 172 -5.45 -21.40 -1.44
CA ILE A 172 -4.21 -20.65 -1.63
C ILE A 172 -3.70 -20.22 -0.25
N ASN A 173 -2.51 -20.68 0.10
CA ASN A 173 -1.80 -20.24 1.29
C ASN A 173 -0.60 -19.39 0.86
N GLU A 174 -0.52 -18.19 1.38
CA GLU A 174 0.54 -17.22 1.09
C GLU A 174 1.23 -16.82 2.38
N SER A 175 2.56 -16.87 2.38
CA SER A 175 3.40 -16.28 3.41
C SER A 175 4.31 -15.22 2.78
N PHE A 176 4.68 -14.22 3.57
CA PHE A 176 5.39 -13.06 3.07
C PHE A 176 6.87 -13.13 3.40
N SER A 177 7.70 -12.61 2.47
CA SER A 177 9.15 -12.63 2.61
C SER A 177 9.62 -11.83 3.82
N ASP A 178 10.82 -12.13 4.23
CA ASP A 178 11.48 -11.58 5.38
C ASP A 178 11.91 -10.12 5.24
N ASP A 179 11.92 -9.66 4.02
CA ASP A 179 12.42 -8.35 3.72
C ASP A 179 11.44 -7.28 4.11
N PHE A 180 11.45 -6.27 4.43
CA PHE A 180 10.67 -5.15 4.88
C PHE A 180 9.19 -5.16 4.41
N ASN A 181 8.30 -5.62 5.28
CA ASN A 181 6.86 -5.67 5.02
C ASN A 181 6.16 -4.38 5.51
N ALA A 182 6.42 -3.26 4.86
CA ALA A 182 5.79 -2.00 5.22
C ALA A 182 4.74 -1.57 4.20
N ILE A 183 3.65 -1.00 4.68
CA ILE A 183 2.62 -0.39 3.84
C ILE A 183 2.12 0.91 4.44
N SER A 184 2.07 1.97 3.63
CA SER A 184 1.53 3.23 4.08
C SER A 184 0.00 3.21 4.12
N GLU A 185 -0.57 3.88 5.12
CA GLU A 185 -2.02 4.05 5.31
C GLU A 185 -2.70 4.59 4.04
N TYR A 186 -2.05 5.44 3.26
CA TYR A 186 -2.63 5.95 2.01
C TYR A 186 -2.93 4.85 0.99
N LYS A 187 -2.17 3.75 0.99
CA LYS A 187 -2.41 2.60 0.09
C LYS A 187 -3.73 1.91 0.42
N PHE A 188 -4.02 1.71 1.69
CA PHE A 188 -5.32 1.18 2.12
C PHE A 188 -6.47 2.11 1.73
N LEU A 189 -6.26 3.44 1.78
CA LEU A 189 -7.28 4.41 1.40
C LEU A 189 -7.57 4.41 -0.10
N LEU A 190 -6.58 4.05 -0.92
CA LEU A 190 -6.70 3.99 -2.38
C LEU A 190 -7.14 2.61 -2.88
N ALA A 191 -6.95 1.54 -2.11
CA ALA A 191 -7.24 0.18 -2.53
C ALA A 191 -8.65 -0.03 -3.09
N PRO A 192 -9.75 0.53 -2.52
CA PRO A 192 -11.07 0.39 -3.11
C PRO A 192 -11.19 1.06 -4.47
N ILE A 193 -10.49 2.16 -4.65
CA ILE A 193 -10.46 2.91 -5.91
C ILE A 193 -9.72 2.08 -6.96
N GLU A 194 -8.53 1.59 -6.62
CA GLU A 194 -7.73 0.73 -7.48
C GLU A 194 -8.52 -0.53 -7.87
N HIS A 195 -9.12 -1.22 -6.88
CA HIS A 195 -9.91 -2.44 -7.12
C HIS A 195 -11.13 -2.19 -8.03
N THR A 196 -11.86 -1.10 -7.81
CA THR A 196 -13.03 -0.74 -8.64
C THR A 196 -12.60 -0.31 -10.04
N ALA A 197 -11.48 0.38 -10.16
CA ALA A 197 -10.94 0.81 -11.44
C ALA A 197 -10.42 -0.38 -12.27
N HIS A 198 -9.83 -1.39 -11.65
CA HIS A 198 -9.23 -2.52 -12.37
C HIS A 198 -10.24 -3.51 -12.97
N GLY A 199 -11.55 -3.42 -12.66
CA GLY A 199 -12.66 -4.15 -13.34
C GLY A 199 -12.37 -5.56 -13.86
N GLY A 200 -11.35 -6.20 -13.33
CA GLY A 200 -11.00 -7.59 -13.54
C GLY A 200 -9.97 -7.94 -14.61
N ASN A 201 -9.63 -7.14 -15.61
CA ASN A 201 -8.65 -7.62 -16.63
C ASN A 201 -8.00 -6.55 -17.54
N GLU A 202 -8.30 -5.28 -17.40
CA GLU A 202 -7.68 -4.27 -18.25
C GLU A 202 -6.44 -3.65 -17.59
N LYS A 203 -5.37 -3.47 -18.37
CA LYS A 203 -4.21 -2.68 -17.94
C LYS A 203 -4.63 -1.23 -17.78
N TYR A 204 -4.85 -0.79 -16.55
CA TYR A 204 -5.12 0.60 -16.24
C TYR A 204 -3.85 1.44 -16.33
N THR A 205 -3.92 2.45 -17.16
CA THR A 205 -2.97 3.57 -17.14
C THR A 205 -3.54 4.68 -16.25
N ALA A 206 -2.70 5.60 -15.82
CA ALA A 206 -3.15 6.81 -15.10
C ALA A 206 -4.20 7.58 -15.92
N HIS A 207 -4.10 7.57 -17.26
CA HIS A 207 -5.04 8.21 -18.16
C HIS A 207 -6.42 7.54 -18.11
N THR A 208 -6.49 6.23 -18.27
CA THR A 208 -7.78 5.49 -18.21
C THR A 208 -8.45 5.62 -16.86
N TYR A 209 -7.66 5.68 -15.76
CA TYR A 209 -8.19 5.94 -14.44
C TYR A 209 -8.82 7.33 -14.32
N ILE A 210 -8.14 8.36 -14.81
CA ILE A 210 -8.65 9.75 -14.79
C ILE A 210 -9.94 9.87 -15.62
N GLU A 211 -9.99 9.25 -16.81
CA GLU A 211 -11.20 9.28 -17.65
C GLU A 211 -12.38 8.59 -16.95
N LYS A 212 -12.19 7.40 -16.40
CA LYS A 212 -13.24 6.73 -15.61
C LYS A 212 -13.66 7.52 -14.35
N ALA A 213 -12.73 8.16 -13.68
CA ALA A 213 -13.05 9.00 -12.53
C ALA A 213 -13.83 10.27 -12.90
N LYS A 214 -13.68 10.79 -14.13
CA LYS A 214 -14.53 11.87 -14.67
C LYS A 214 -15.95 11.39 -14.98
N GLU A 215 -16.08 10.16 -15.49
CA GLU A 215 -17.38 9.55 -15.79
C GLU A 215 -18.15 9.13 -14.53
N ASP A 216 -17.46 8.66 -13.51
CA ASP A 216 -18.05 8.22 -12.25
C ASP A 216 -17.32 8.84 -11.04
N ASP A 217 -17.88 9.94 -10.54
CA ASP A 217 -17.33 10.67 -9.39
C ASP A 217 -17.34 9.84 -8.10
N ARG A 218 -18.09 8.72 -8.05
CA ARG A 218 -18.09 7.77 -6.94
C ARG A 218 -16.72 7.13 -6.77
N LEU A 219 -15.96 6.93 -7.86
CA LEU A 219 -14.59 6.42 -7.80
C LEU A 219 -13.67 7.29 -6.96
N LEU A 220 -13.89 8.63 -6.99
CA LEU A 220 -13.13 9.57 -6.18
C LEU A 220 -13.64 9.66 -4.73
N LYS A 221 -14.84 9.15 -4.46
CA LYS A 221 -15.49 9.19 -3.14
C LYS A 221 -15.36 7.88 -2.36
N MET A 222 -15.04 6.77 -3.03
CA MET A 222 -14.83 5.48 -2.38
C MET A 222 -13.50 5.49 -1.61
N ARG A 223 -13.57 5.81 -0.33
CA ARG A 223 -12.38 5.84 0.54
C ARG A 223 -12.67 5.05 1.81
N PHE A 224 -11.75 4.17 2.19
CA PHE A 224 -11.71 3.75 3.58
C PHE A 224 -11.31 4.94 4.44
N GLN A 225 -12.02 5.14 5.54
CA GLN A 225 -11.61 6.15 6.50
C GLN A 225 -10.36 5.67 7.23
N LYS A 226 -9.43 6.58 7.51
CA LYS A 226 -8.23 6.28 8.32
C LYS A 226 -8.58 5.57 9.63
N LYS A 227 -9.73 5.92 10.23
CA LYS A 227 -10.26 5.27 11.41
C LYS A 227 -10.40 3.76 11.21
N GLN A 228 -11.00 3.31 10.11
CA GLN A 228 -11.20 1.88 9.82
C GLN A 228 -9.88 1.13 9.67
N VAL A 229 -8.89 1.74 8.98
CA VAL A 229 -7.55 1.15 8.87
C VAL A 229 -6.92 0.99 10.25
N ARG A 230 -6.97 2.03 11.08
CA ARG A 230 -6.41 2.04 12.43
C ARG A 230 -7.10 1.05 13.36
N GLU A 231 -8.42 0.92 13.27
CA GLU A 231 -9.19 -0.08 14.00
C GLU A 231 -8.79 -1.51 13.61
N MET A 232 -8.56 -1.78 12.32
CA MET A 232 -8.06 -3.07 11.86
C MET A 232 -6.67 -3.36 12.42
N MET A 233 -5.73 -2.40 12.36
CA MET A 233 -4.38 -2.56 12.89
C MET A 233 -4.40 -2.79 14.41
N GLN A 234 -5.24 -2.03 15.13
CA GLN A 234 -5.41 -2.22 16.58
C GLN A 234 -5.99 -3.60 16.88
N TYR A 235 -7.02 -4.03 16.15
CA TYR A 235 -7.60 -5.37 16.31
C TYR A 235 -6.55 -6.47 16.12
N MET A 236 -5.69 -6.34 15.11
CA MET A 236 -4.60 -7.30 14.89
C MET A 236 -3.61 -7.31 16.07
N ALA A 237 -3.22 -6.13 16.57
CA ALA A 237 -2.33 -6.02 17.73
C ALA A 237 -2.97 -6.60 19.01
N ASP A 238 -4.25 -6.30 19.25
CA ASP A 238 -5.03 -6.84 20.39
C ASP A 238 -5.12 -8.38 20.33
N ASN A 239 -5.01 -8.95 19.14
CA ASN A 239 -4.97 -10.40 18.92
C ASN A 239 -3.54 -10.97 18.86
N GLY A 240 -2.54 -10.18 19.22
CA GLY A 240 -1.16 -10.59 19.43
C GLY A 240 -0.28 -10.53 18.19
N VAL A 241 -0.70 -9.82 17.13
CA VAL A 241 0.19 -9.55 16.01
C VAL A 241 1.16 -8.44 16.40
N ASP A 242 2.45 -8.69 16.24
CA ASP A 242 3.52 -7.73 16.57
C ASP A 242 3.65 -6.67 15.46
N LEU A 243 2.76 -5.69 15.52
CA LEU A 243 2.69 -4.60 14.55
C LEU A 243 3.44 -3.37 15.03
N MET A 244 4.18 -2.76 14.11
CA MET A 244 4.80 -1.46 14.33
C MET A 244 4.27 -0.44 13.32
N TYR A 245 4.49 0.84 13.59
CA TYR A 245 4.21 1.90 12.63
C TYR A 245 5.27 2.98 12.66
N ILE A 246 5.44 3.65 11.52
CA ILE A 246 6.35 4.78 11.33
C ILE A 246 5.52 6.07 11.40
N LYS A 247 5.93 6.99 12.26
CA LYS A 247 5.35 8.33 12.36
C LYS A 247 6.45 9.33 12.72
N ASN A 248 6.51 10.44 12.01
CA ASN A 248 7.51 11.49 12.25
C ASN A 248 8.94 10.95 12.30
N ASN A 249 9.29 10.04 11.38
CA ASN A 249 10.61 9.41 11.26
C ASN A 249 11.04 8.51 12.43
N LEU A 250 10.10 8.15 13.31
CA LEU A 250 10.29 7.23 14.42
C LEU A 250 9.41 5.99 14.25
N ILE A 251 9.90 4.87 14.77
CA ILE A 251 9.17 3.59 14.77
C ILE A 251 8.54 3.40 16.16
N TYR A 252 7.26 3.06 16.17
CA TYR A 252 6.48 2.80 17.36
C TYR A 252 5.84 1.42 17.27
N GLN A 253 5.69 0.74 18.40
CA GLN A 253 4.89 -0.48 18.50
C GLN A 253 3.42 -0.14 18.72
N ILE A 254 2.51 -0.90 18.10
CA ILE A 254 1.09 -0.83 18.42
C ILE A 254 0.86 -1.72 19.64
N ASN A 255 0.63 -1.10 20.79
CA ASN A 255 0.36 -1.84 22.02
C ASN A 255 -1.09 -2.37 22.01
N PRO A 256 -1.31 -3.61 22.46
CA PRO A 256 -2.66 -4.12 22.69
C PRO A 256 -3.41 -3.23 23.68
N LYS A 257 -4.70 -3.06 23.44
CA LYS A 257 -5.59 -2.44 24.43
C LYS A 257 -5.91 -3.49 25.48
N ASN A 258 -5.64 -3.18 26.75
CA ASN A 258 -6.04 -3.99 27.88
C ASN A 258 -7.56 -4.02 28.04
#